data_584fba3f37fad0147675b57de9632a8f
#
_entry.id   584fba3f37fad0147675b57de9632a8f
#
_cell.length_a   1.000
_cell.length_b   1.000
_cell.length_c   1.000
_cell.angle_alpha   90.00
_cell.angle_beta   90.00
_cell.angle_gamma   90.00
#
_symmetry.space_group_name_H-M   'P 1'
#
loop_
_entity.id
_entity.type
_entity.pdbx_description
1 polymer ?
#
loop_
_entity_poly.entity_id
_entity_poly.type
_entity_poly.pdbx_seq_one_letter_code
_entity_poly.pdbx_strand_id
1 'polypeptide(L)'
;MRSTIVALLCSLSISLGTIAQGPVTHAIFDLGEVLVKTDKRAAFKEVGYTPFIQYALRNITRIFVLKKMIYDELLFPFLTSVEERNPDQVAARDPEGRLLPQIMCTHFKGEISDTRVREKIDHTLSQITRLNHIETTMIRALTSMMFTPERFIKTQYMVPEGKAFVQECVARGLKPCIHSTWARESFELLKQQDPDFFNLFGDRIFISGRTGLMKPDRASYTHITNTLRVPASTCAFFDDRPENITAAHACGMHAHLITPAFSWLQPWKHVPDFDAACAYLTALNSPINAVPGIAL
;
A
#
# COMPACT_ATOMS: atom_id res chain seq x y z
N MET A 1 -61.46 -38.70 20.69
CA MET A 1 -61.48 -37.66 19.65
C MET A 1 -60.10 -37.01 19.69
N ARG A 2 -59.22 -37.39 18.77
CA ARG A 2 -57.84 -36.83 18.67
C ARG A 2 -57.81 -35.94 17.42
N SER A 3 -57.65 -34.64 17.65
CA SER A 3 -57.48 -33.68 16.57
C SER A 3 -56.04 -33.70 16.06
N THR A 4 -55.90 -34.03 14.80
CA THR A 4 -54.62 -34.02 14.07
C THR A 4 -54.44 -32.62 13.47
N ILE A 5 -53.52 -31.83 14.02
CA ILE A 5 -53.11 -30.56 13.42
C ILE A 5 -52.01 -30.86 12.38
N VAL A 6 -52.37 -30.69 11.12
CA VAL A 6 -51.44 -30.76 10.00
C VAL A 6 -50.71 -29.42 9.95
N ALA A 7 -49.44 -29.39 10.37
CA ALA A 7 -48.57 -28.25 10.19
C ALA A 7 -48.12 -28.16 8.73
N LEU A 8 -48.61 -27.18 8.01
CA LEU A 8 -48.13 -26.82 6.65
C LEU A 8 -46.80 -26.09 6.76
N LEU A 9 -45.70 -26.80 6.67
CA LEU A 9 -44.36 -26.21 6.50
C LEU A 9 -44.25 -25.68 5.07
N CYS A 10 -44.49 -24.38 4.90
CA CYS A 10 -44.03 -23.66 3.71
C CYS A 10 -42.52 -23.61 3.72
N SER A 11 -41.89 -24.50 2.98
CA SER A 11 -40.47 -24.42 2.63
C SER A 11 -40.27 -23.23 1.68
N LEU A 12 -39.99 -22.04 2.24
CA LEU A 12 -39.40 -20.96 1.47
C LEU A 12 -37.96 -21.36 1.15
N SER A 13 -37.78 -21.99 0.00
CA SER A 13 -36.47 -22.11 -0.62
C SER A 13 -36.09 -20.71 -1.06
N ILE A 14 -35.36 -19.98 -0.21
CA ILE A 14 -34.62 -18.80 -0.63
C ILE A 14 -33.51 -19.35 -1.50
N SER A 15 -33.76 -19.40 -2.80
CA SER A 15 -32.72 -19.56 -3.80
C SER A 15 -31.81 -18.34 -3.63
N LEU A 16 -30.72 -18.51 -2.88
CA LEU A 16 -29.56 -17.62 -2.97
C LEU A 16 -29.07 -17.75 -4.41
N GLY A 17 -29.64 -16.92 -5.30
CA GLY A 17 -29.13 -16.77 -6.64
C GLY A 17 -27.63 -16.45 -6.51
N THR A 18 -26.79 -17.40 -6.87
CA THR A 18 -25.39 -17.15 -7.21
C THR A 18 -25.44 -16.08 -8.27
N ILE A 19 -25.23 -14.80 -7.86
CA ILE A 19 -25.01 -13.73 -8.80
C ILE A 19 -23.77 -14.18 -9.58
N ALA A 20 -23.96 -14.57 -10.83
CA ALA A 20 -22.87 -14.93 -11.71
C ALA A 20 -21.94 -13.71 -11.72
N GLN A 21 -20.79 -13.83 -11.08
CA GLN A 21 -19.78 -12.77 -11.06
C GLN A 21 -19.34 -12.60 -12.51
N GLY A 22 -19.55 -11.41 -13.05
CA GLY A 22 -19.07 -11.08 -14.39
C GLY A 22 -17.54 -11.19 -14.44
N PRO A 23 -16.97 -11.33 -15.65
CA PRO A 23 -15.52 -11.42 -15.78
C PRO A 23 -14.82 -10.19 -15.20
N VAL A 24 -13.61 -10.39 -14.66
CA VAL A 24 -12.76 -9.28 -14.20
C VAL A 24 -12.43 -8.37 -15.39
N THR A 25 -12.64 -7.08 -15.22
CA THR A 25 -12.43 -6.05 -16.26
C THR A 25 -11.39 -5.01 -15.86
N HIS A 26 -11.11 -4.89 -14.56
CA HIS A 26 -10.16 -3.91 -14.00
C HIS A 26 -9.13 -4.61 -13.13
N ALA A 27 -7.86 -4.27 -13.33
CA ALA A 27 -6.74 -4.69 -12.49
C ALA A 27 -6.24 -3.45 -11.71
N ILE A 28 -6.35 -3.48 -10.38
CA ILE A 28 -6.04 -2.36 -9.49
C ILE A 28 -4.77 -2.70 -8.73
N PHE A 29 -3.77 -1.84 -8.80
CA PHE A 29 -2.43 -2.07 -8.24
C PHE A 29 -2.10 -1.06 -7.15
N ASP A 30 -1.49 -1.53 -6.05
CA ASP A 30 -0.71 -0.63 -5.21
C ASP A 30 0.59 -0.21 -5.93
N LEU A 31 1.20 0.87 -5.46
CA LEU A 31 2.52 1.31 -5.90
C LEU A 31 3.62 0.78 -4.99
N GLY A 32 3.57 1.13 -3.70
CA GLY A 32 4.64 0.82 -2.75
C GLY A 32 4.83 -0.68 -2.58
N GLU A 33 6.09 -1.14 -2.66
CA GLU A 33 6.49 -2.56 -2.56
C GLU A 33 5.85 -3.50 -3.61
N VAL A 34 4.94 -2.99 -4.47
CA VAL A 34 4.32 -3.70 -5.61
C VAL A 34 4.93 -3.23 -6.91
N LEU A 35 4.59 -2.03 -7.38
CA LEU A 35 5.11 -1.48 -8.65
C LEU A 35 6.34 -0.59 -8.46
N VAL A 36 6.56 -0.08 -7.25
CA VAL A 36 7.65 0.84 -6.90
C VAL A 36 8.35 0.34 -5.63
N LYS A 37 9.67 0.36 -5.62
CA LYS A 37 10.48 0.00 -4.45
C LYS A 37 11.49 1.07 -4.11
N THR A 38 11.89 1.06 -2.83
CA THR A 38 12.93 1.95 -2.33
C THR A 38 14.32 1.36 -2.57
N ASP A 39 15.17 2.09 -3.30
CA ASP A 39 16.60 1.81 -3.37
C ASP A 39 17.29 2.26 -2.07
N LYS A 40 17.67 1.29 -1.25
CA LYS A 40 18.33 1.54 0.04
C LYS A 40 19.64 2.30 -0.11
N ARG A 41 20.41 2.08 -1.21
CA ARG A 41 21.67 2.78 -1.45
C ARG A 41 21.41 4.26 -1.78
N ALA A 42 20.44 4.51 -2.64
CA ALA A 42 20.00 5.87 -2.95
C ALA A 42 19.45 6.57 -1.68
N ALA A 43 18.66 5.89 -0.85
CA ALA A 43 18.17 6.42 0.41
C ALA A 43 19.31 6.81 1.36
N PHE A 44 20.33 5.95 1.54
CA PHE A 44 21.52 6.28 2.30
C PHE A 44 22.27 7.50 1.76
N LYS A 45 22.39 7.60 0.45
CA LYS A 45 23.03 8.75 -0.23
C LYS A 45 22.24 10.04 0.02
N GLU A 46 20.91 9.98 -0.12
CA GLU A 46 20.03 11.16 0.08
C GLU A 46 19.99 11.62 1.54
N VAL A 47 20.01 10.72 2.52
CA VAL A 47 20.13 11.07 3.94
C VAL A 47 21.52 11.67 4.25
N GLY A 48 22.55 11.18 3.57
CA GLY A 48 23.95 11.52 3.81
C GLY A 48 24.64 10.53 4.76
N TYR A 49 25.87 10.19 4.45
CA TYR A 49 26.63 9.19 5.22
C TYR A 49 27.02 9.67 6.63
N THR A 50 27.27 10.97 6.80
CA THR A 50 27.74 11.54 8.07
C THR A 50 26.79 11.28 9.24
N PRO A 51 25.46 11.53 9.15
CA PRO A 51 24.52 11.19 10.23
C PRO A 51 24.54 9.71 10.60
N PHE A 52 24.63 8.81 9.61
CA PHE A 52 24.70 7.37 9.88
C PHE A 52 25.99 6.97 10.59
N ILE A 53 27.15 7.49 10.13
CA ILE A 53 28.44 7.20 10.75
C ILE A 53 28.46 7.70 12.19
N GLN A 54 28.05 8.91 12.44
CA GLN A 54 28.02 9.50 13.79
C GLN A 54 27.10 8.69 14.73
N TYR A 55 25.91 8.32 14.24
CA TYR A 55 24.96 7.52 15.02
C TYR A 55 25.48 6.10 15.27
N ALA A 56 26.11 5.47 14.26
CA ALA A 56 26.71 4.15 14.38
C ALA A 56 27.90 4.13 15.37
N LEU A 57 28.79 5.10 15.28
CA LEU A 57 29.94 5.22 16.20
C LEU A 57 29.48 5.41 17.66
N ARG A 58 28.44 6.20 17.88
CA ARG A 58 27.87 6.39 19.22
C ARG A 58 27.24 5.10 19.76
N ASN A 59 26.72 4.26 18.89
CA ASN A 59 25.99 3.04 19.24
C ASN A 59 26.76 1.78 18.79
N ILE A 60 28.09 1.82 18.81
CA ILE A 60 28.94 0.78 18.24
C ILE A 60 28.69 -0.63 18.82
N THR A 61 28.32 -0.71 20.09
CA THR A 61 27.98 -1.96 20.76
C THR A 61 26.69 -2.59 20.24
N ARG A 62 25.85 -1.84 19.55
CA ARG A 62 24.56 -2.26 19.01
C ARG A 62 24.51 -2.19 17.47
N ILE A 63 25.67 -2.17 16.82
CA ILE A 63 25.79 -1.96 15.36
C ILE A 63 24.97 -2.95 14.53
N PHE A 64 24.84 -4.19 14.96
CA PHE A 64 24.08 -5.23 14.26
C PHE A 64 22.57 -5.00 14.24
N VAL A 65 22.04 -4.15 15.13
CA VAL A 65 20.62 -3.76 15.19
C VAL A 65 20.40 -2.31 14.83
N LEU A 66 21.39 -1.66 14.20
CA LEU A 66 21.39 -0.22 13.90
C LEU A 66 20.12 0.23 13.14
N LYS A 67 19.70 -0.54 12.12
CA LYS A 67 18.47 -0.24 11.37
C LYS A 67 17.25 -0.17 12.29
N LYS A 68 17.11 -1.17 13.17
CA LYS A 68 16.01 -1.23 14.15
C LYS A 68 16.08 -0.05 15.12
N MET A 69 17.26 0.29 15.63
CA MET A 69 17.44 1.44 16.52
C MET A 69 17.02 2.77 15.86
N ILE A 70 17.46 2.99 14.63
CA ILE A 70 17.14 4.23 13.89
C ILE A 70 15.64 4.32 13.65
N TYR A 71 15.01 3.24 13.20
CA TYR A 71 13.59 3.28 12.88
C TYR A 71 12.70 3.14 14.12
N ASP A 72 12.86 2.08 14.91
CA ASP A 72 11.93 1.73 15.98
C ASP A 72 12.16 2.53 17.27
N GLU A 73 13.42 2.87 17.59
CA GLU A 73 13.75 3.54 18.84
C GLU A 73 13.91 5.06 18.70
N LEU A 74 14.18 5.54 17.48
CA LEU A 74 14.43 6.96 17.24
C LEU A 74 13.34 7.62 16.38
N LEU A 75 13.25 7.24 15.09
CA LEU A 75 12.41 7.94 14.12
C LEU A 75 10.91 7.77 14.38
N PHE A 76 10.46 6.52 14.58
CA PHE A 76 9.03 6.23 14.73
C PHE A 76 8.43 6.87 16.00
N PRO A 77 9.05 6.77 17.21
CA PRO A 77 8.56 7.46 18.38
C PRO A 77 8.58 8.99 18.24
N PHE A 78 9.60 9.52 17.54
CA PHE A 78 9.65 10.94 17.25
C PHE A 78 8.46 11.37 16.36
N LEU A 79 8.24 10.72 15.22
CA LEU A 79 7.12 11.06 14.33
C LEU A 79 5.76 10.93 15.02
N THR A 80 5.62 9.97 15.93
CA THR A 80 4.40 9.83 16.76
C THR A 80 4.18 11.02 17.70
N SER A 81 5.25 11.69 18.12
CA SER A 81 5.17 12.85 19.01
C SER A 81 4.92 14.19 18.29
N VAL A 82 5.01 14.22 16.95
CA VAL A 82 4.83 15.47 16.17
C VAL A 82 3.38 15.94 16.12
N GLU A 83 2.44 15.00 16.17
CA GLU A 83 1.01 15.30 16.08
C GLU A 83 0.22 14.27 16.91
N GLU A 84 -0.74 14.75 17.71
CA GLU A 84 -1.63 13.88 18.46
C GLU A 84 -2.50 13.06 17.53
N ARG A 85 -2.76 11.80 17.94
CA ARG A 85 -3.56 10.90 17.15
C ARG A 85 -5.02 11.35 17.11
N ASN A 86 -5.55 11.48 15.90
CA ASN A 86 -7.00 11.60 15.70
C ASN A 86 -7.64 10.23 15.94
N PRO A 87 -8.57 10.08 16.92
CA PRO A 87 -9.23 8.81 17.22
C PRO A 87 -10.07 8.30 16.05
N ASP A 88 -10.61 9.20 15.21
CA ASP A 88 -11.43 8.87 14.05
C ASP A 88 -10.57 8.50 12.82
N GLN A 89 -9.26 8.58 12.95
CA GLN A 89 -8.34 8.21 11.87
C GLN A 89 -8.34 6.71 11.65
N VAL A 90 -8.56 6.30 10.41
CA VAL A 90 -8.43 4.90 10.00
C VAL A 90 -7.07 4.34 10.41
N ALA A 91 -7.09 3.12 10.93
CA ALA A 91 -5.94 2.44 11.51
C ALA A 91 -4.97 1.91 10.43
N ALA A 92 -4.42 2.81 9.60
CA ALA A 92 -3.32 2.46 8.71
C ALA A 92 -2.08 2.04 9.52
N ARG A 93 -1.39 1.01 9.06
CA ARG A 93 -0.24 0.44 9.78
C ARG A 93 1.02 0.48 8.92
N ASP A 94 2.16 0.40 9.59
CA ASP A 94 3.46 0.19 8.93
C ASP A 94 3.70 -1.32 8.66
N PRO A 95 4.79 -1.71 7.97
CA PRO A 95 5.10 -3.13 7.71
C PRO A 95 5.26 -3.98 8.97
N GLU A 96 5.61 -3.37 10.09
CA GLU A 96 5.75 -4.00 11.39
C GLU A 96 4.42 -4.10 12.16
N GLY A 97 3.31 -3.65 11.55
CA GLY A 97 1.96 -3.72 12.11
C GLY A 97 1.61 -2.60 13.11
N ARG A 98 2.48 -1.58 13.30
CA ARG A 98 2.24 -0.45 14.19
C ARG A 98 1.36 0.59 13.50
N LEU A 99 0.51 1.26 14.26
CA LEU A 99 -0.29 2.36 13.72
C LEU A 99 0.61 3.49 13.20
N LEU A 100 0.40 3.91 11.96
CA LEU A 100 1.16 5.02 11.39
C LEU A 100 1.03 6.28 12.26
N PRO A 101 2.13 7.04 12.46
CA PRO A 101 2.08 8.35 13.12
C PRO A 101 1.06 9.28 12.45
N GLN A 102 0.34 10.08 13.25
CA GLN A 102 -0.71 10.97 12.72
C GLN A 102 -0.19 11.90 11.64
N ILE A 103 0.98 12.48 11.84
CA ILE A 103 1.62 13.39 10.87
C ILE A 103 1.80 12.74 9.49
N MET A 104 2.09 11.43 9.44
CA MET A 104 2.19 10.69 8.18
C MET A 104 0.81 10.49 7.55
N CYS A 105 -0.21 10.16 8.34
CA CYS A 105 -1.57 10.01 7.83
C CYS A 105 -2.09 11.32 7.25
N THR A 106 -1.94 12.43 7.98
CA THR A 106 -2.34 13.79 7.56
C THR A 106 -1.62 14.19 6.25
N HIS A 107 -0.33 13.88 6.16
CA HIS A 107 0.46 14.13 4.95
C HIS A 107 0.03 13.26 3.76
N PHE A 108 -0.11 11.95 3.95
CA PHE A 108 -0.52 11.03 2.88
C PHE A 108 -1.93 11.29 2.36
N LYS A 109 -2.81 11.87 3.17
CA LYS A 109 -4.14 12.33 2.72
C LYS A 109 -4.10 13.67 1.97
N GLY A 110 -2.95 14.35 1.94
CA GLY A 110 -2.81 15.66 1.34
C GLY A 110 -3.49 16.77 2.16
N GLU A 111 -3.78 16.53 3.44
CA GLU A 111 -4.36 17.52 4.36
C GLU A 111 -3.33 18.61 4.75
N ILE A 112 -2.04 18.25 4.68
CA ILE A 112 -0.91 19.21 4.85
C ILE A 112 0.15 18.99 3.78
N SER A 113 0.84 20.07 3.40
CA SER A 113 1.95 20.04 2.43
C SER A 113 3.24 19.49 3.04
N ASP A 114 4.16 19.03 2.20
CA ASP A 114 5.52 18.64 2.60
C ASP A 114 6.24 19.72 3.40
N THR A 115 6.11 20.99 3.00
CA THR A 115 6.69 22.12 3.73
C THR A 115 6.12 22.22 5.14
N ARG A 116 4.80 22.10 5.29
CA ARG A 116 4.17 22.18 6.60
C ARG A 116 4.54 21.01 7.51
N VAL A 117 4.73 19.82 6.94
CA VAL A 117 5.26 18.65 7.69
C VAL A 117 6.66 18.98 8.24
N ARG A 118 7.57 19.49 7.40
CA ARG A 118 8.92 19.86 7.83
C ARG A 118 8.92 20.95 8.91
N GLU A 119 8.09 21.98 8.80
CA GLU A 119 7.93 23.00 9.83
C GLU A 119 7.48 22.41 11.18
N LYS A 120 6.47 21.52 11.17
CA LYS A 120 6.02 20.83 12.39
C LYS A 120 7.15 19.98 13.00
N ILE A 121 7.91 19.26 12.18
CA ILE A 121 9.06 18.46 12.60
C ILE A 121 10.14 19.34 13.25
N ASP A 122 10.53 20.42 12.58
CA ASP A 122 11.56 21.33 13.11
C ASP A 122 11.11 22.02 14.40
N HIS A 123 9.84 22.42 14.49
CA HIS A 123 9.26 22.95 15.72
C HIS A 123 9.32 21.92 16.85
N THR A 124 8.87 20.69 16.61
CA THR A 124 8.90 19.61 17.62
C THR A 124 10.34 19.31 18.05
N LEU A 125 11.28 19.23 17.10
CA LEU A 125 12.71 19.04 17.42
C LEU A 125 13.28 20.15 18.31
N SER A 126 12.80 21.39 18.15
CA SER A 126 13.25 22.52 18.98
C SER A 126 12.75 22.46 20.43
N GLN A 127 11.64 21.73 20.67
CA GLN A 127 11.02 21.59 21.99
C GLN A 127 11.51 20.34 22.76
N ILE A 128 12.04 19.34 22.07
CA ILE A 128 12.47 18.07 22.68
C ILE A 128 13.89 18.22 23.26
N THR A 129 14.01 18.21 24.58
CA THR A 129 15.31 18.32 25.28
C THR A 129 16.00 16.98 25.52
N ARG A 130 15.26 15.85 25.40
CA ARG A 130 15.80 14.50 25.65
C ARG A 130 16.70 13.95 24.55
N LEU A 131 16.61 14.50 23.33
CA LEU A 131 17.42 14.07 22.20
C LEU A 131 18.78 14.79 22.23
N ASN A 132 19.85 14.02 22.02
CA ASN A 132 21.17 14.61 21.84
C ASN A 132 21.36 15.13 20.40
N HIS A 133 22.45 15.86 20.16
CA HIS A 133 22.73 16.47 18.86
C HIS A 133 22.82 15.44 17.72
N ILE A 134 23.39 14.24 17.95
CA ILE A 134 23.52 13.19 16.93
C ILE A 134 22.14 12.63 16.55
N GLU A 135 21.28 12.37 17.53
CA GLU A 135 19.91 11.91 17.33
C GLU A 135 19.07 12.94 16.58
N THR A 136 19.16 14.22 17.01
CA THR A 136 18.49 15.33 16.32
C THR A 136 18.95 15.45 14.87
N THR A 137 20.24 15.34 14.61
CA THR A 137 20.82 15.39 13.25
C THR A 137 20.32 14.22 12.40
N MET A 138 20.27 13.00 12.96
CA MET A 138 19.76 11.82 12.27
C MET A 138 18.28 11.97 11.93
N ILE A 139 17.44 12.39 12.87
CA ILE A 139 16.01 12.61 12.62
C ILE A 139 15.82 13.65 11.52
N ARG A 140 16.52 14.81 11.62
CA ARG A 140 16.40 15.87 10.61
C ARG A 140 16.83 15.39 9.23
N ALA A 141 17.88 14.61 9.11
CA ALA A 141 18.35 14.08 7.85
C ALA A 141 17.35 13.08 7.21
N LEU A 142 16.80 12.17 8.02
CA LEU A 142 15.80 11.19 7.59
C LEU A 142 14.49 11.88 7.18
N THR A 143 13.95 12.74 8.00
CA THR A 143 12.68 13.44 7.73
C THR A 143 12.82 14.42 6.56
N SER A 144 13.96 15.06 6.40
CA SER A 144 14.25 15.88 5.22
C SER A 144 14.25 15.05 3.93
N MET A 145 14.79 13.84 3.93
CA MET A 145 14.71 12.94 2.77
C MET A 145 13.27 12.49 2.54
N MET A 146 12.54 12.08 3.58
CA MET A 146 11.18 11.54 3.48
C MET A 146 10.15 12.58 3.00
N PHE A 147 10.25 13.83 3.48
CA PHE A 147 9.27 14.89 3.26
C PHE A 147 9.79 16.01 2.33
N THR A 148 10.77 15.71 1.47
CA THR A 148 11.14 16.53 0.32
C THR A 148 10.92 15.69 -0.93
N PRO A 149 9.89 15.98 -1.75
CA PRO A 149 9.48 15.14 -2.86
C PRO A 149 10.63 14.78 -3.81
N GLU A 150 11.47 15.76 -4.16
CA GLU A 150 12.61 15.56 -5.08
C GLU A 150 13.69 14.65 -4.50
N ARG A 151 13.85 14.63 -3.17
CA ARG A 151 14.80 13.74 -2.48
C ARG A 151 14.21 12.35 -2.34
N PHE A 152 12.94 12.27 -1.92
CA PHE A 152 12.23 11.01 -1.76
C PHE A 152 12.20 10.23 -3.09
N ILE A 153 11.83 10.88 -4.19
CA ILE A 153 11.69 10.22 -5.50
C ILE A 153 13.02 9.69 -6.04
N LYS A 154 14.15 10.30 -5.72
CA LYS A 154 15.48 9.74 -6.08
C LYS A 154 15.77 8.40 -5.41
N THR A 155 15.05 8.08 -4.34
CA THR A 155 15.18 6.80 -3.64
C THR A 155 14.23 5.73 -4.18
N GLN A 156 13.35 6.07 -5.10
CA GLN A 156 12.34 5.15 -5.64
C GLN A 156 12.73 4.65 -7.02
N TYR A 157 12.38 3.41 -7.32
CA TYR A 157 12.53 2.84 -8.66
C TYR A 157 11.34 1.97 -9.02
N MET A 158 11.00 1.95 -10.32
CA MET A 158 9.95 1.07 -10.85
C MET A 158 10.43 -0.38 -10.88
N VAL A 159 9.59 -1.31 -10.43
CA VAL A 159 9.85 -2.75 -10.48
C VAL A 159 9.60 -3.25 -11.90
N PRO A 160 10.63 -3.75 -12.62
CA PRO A 160 10.47 -4.18 -14.02
C PRO A 160 9.41 -5.28 -14.19
N GLU A 161 9.38 -6.25 -13.27
CA GLU A 161 8.42 -7.35 -13.26
C GLU A 161 6.99 -6.83 -13.05
N GLY A 162 6.82 -5.81 -12.19
CA GLY A 162 5.53 -5.13 -11.99
C GLY A 162 5.04 -4.41 -13.25
N LYS A 163 5.96 -3.74 -13.97
CA LYS A 163 5.65 -3.12 -15.26
C LYS A 163 5.19 -4.16 -16.28
N ALA A 164 5.90 -5.29 -16.38
CA ALA A 164 5.56 -6.38 -17.28
C ALA A 164 4.17 -6.95 -16.92
N PHE A 165 3.86 -7.13 -15.65
CA PHE A 165 2.56 -7.63 -15.20
C PHE A 165 1.41 -6.66 -15.55
N VAL A 166 1.60 -5.35 -15.38
CA VAL A 166 0.60 -4.35 -15.83
C VAL A 166 0.38 -4.44 -17.35
N GLN A 167 1.47 -4.55 -18.13
CA GLN A 167 1.38 -4.68 -19.59
C GLN A 167 0.65 -5.96 -20.01
N GLU A 168 0.90 -7.07 -19.32
CA GLU A 168 0.19 -8.33 -19.52
C GLU A 168 -1.31 -8.19 -19.23
N CYS A 169 -1.68 -7.49 -18.15
CA CYS A 169 -3.09 -7.18 -17.86
C CYS A 169 -3.74 -6.38 -18.97
N VAL A 170 -3.04 -5.39 -19.52
CA VAL A 170 -3.52 -4.60 -20.68
C VAL A 170 -3.68 -5.49 -21.93
N ALA A 171 -2.71 -6.35 -22.22
CA ALA A 171 -2.77 -7.29 -23.34
C ALA A 171 -3.96 -8.26 -23.23
N ARG A 172 -4.36 -8.63 -22.01
CA ARG A 172 -5.58 -9.42 -21.73
C ARG A 172 -6.89 -8.61 -21.77
N GLY A 173 -6.84 -7.32 -22.12
CA GLY A 173 -8.01 -6.44 -22.19
C GLY A 173 -8.47 -5.88 -20.86
N LEU A 174 -7.70 -6.04 -19.78
CA LEU A 174 -8.00 -5.44 -18.48
C LEU A 174 -7.62 -3.97 -18.48
N LYS A 175 -8.40 -3.16 -17.78
CA LYS A 175 -8.11 -1.74 -17.56
C LYS A 175 -7.27 -1.59 -16.30
N PRO A 176 -6.00 -1.16 -16.40
CA PRO A 176 -5.16 -0.97 -15.23
C PRO A 176 -5.58 0.27 -14.44
N CYS A 177 -5.55 0.17 -13.12
CA CYS A 177 -5.83 1.25 -12.18
C CYS A 177 -4.74 1.29 -11.11
N ILE A 178 -4.49 2.45 -10.53
CA ILE A 178 -3.64 2.60 -9.34
C ILE A 178 -4.50 2.94 -8.14
N HIS A 179 -4.28 2.25 -7.01
CA HIS A 179 -4.84 2.58 -5.70
C HIS A 179 -3.74 2.54 -4.65
N SER A 180 -3.21 3.70 -4.27
CA SER A 180 -2.04 3.77 -3.39
C SER A 180 -2.17 4.83 -2.30
N THR A 181 -1.60 4.53 -1.13
CA THR A 181 -1.34 5.51 -0.08
C THR A 181 -0.03 6.23 -0.40
N TRP A 182 -0.14 7.39 -1.08
CA TRP A 182 1.00 8.15 -1.58
C TRP A 182 0.72 9.65 -1.54
N ALA A 183 1.73 10.45 -1.12
CA ALA A 183 1.61 11.90 -1.11
C ALA A 183 1.57 12.49 -2.55
N ARG A 184 0.85 13.58 -2.72
CA ARG A 184 0.55 14.15 -4.03
C ARG A 184 1.80 14.58 -4.79
N GLU A 185 2.63 15.40 -4.16
CA GLU A 185 3.79 16.02 -4.81
C GLU A 185 4.81 14.98 -5.28
N SER A 186 5.14 14.04 -4.42
CA SER A 186 6.07 12.96 -4.77
C SER A 186 5.50 12.02 -5.83
N PHE A 187 4.18 11.82 -5.90
CA PHE A 187 3.56 11.06 -6.97
C PHE A 187 3.67 11.77 -8.32
N GLU A 188 3.46 13.09 -8.37
CA GLU A 188 3.60 13.83 -9.63
C GLU A 188 5.03 13.74 -10.19
N LEU A 189 6.04 13.77 -9.32
CA LEU A 189 7.44 13.57 -9.72
C LEU A 189 7.71 12.13 -10.17
N LEU A 190 7.14 11.14 -9.49
CA LEU A 190 7.24 9.73 -9.90
C LEU A 190 6.66 9.53 -11.31
N LYS A 191 5.49 10.11 -11.57
CA LYS A 191 4.83 10.04 -12.88
C LYS A 191 5.69 10.64 -14.00
N GLN A 192 6.46 11.67 -13.71
CA GLN A 192 7.36 12.31 -14.67
C GLN A 192 8.58 11.45 -15.02
N GLN A 193 8.97 10.49 -14.17
CA GLN A 193 10.10 9.59 -14.45
C GLN A 193 9.78 8.53 -15.51
N ASP A 194 8.52 8.13 -15.65
CA ASP A 194 8.08 7.10 -16.60
C ASP A 194 6.68 7.42 -17.15
N PRO A 195 6.55 8.52 -17.92
CA PRO A 195 5.24 8.98 -18.39
C PRO A 195 4.53 7.94 -19.27
N ASP A 196 5.26 7.19 -20.08
CA ASP A 196 4.68 6.17 -20.96
C ASP A 196 4.01 5.05 -20.15
N PHE A 197 4.64 4.61 -19.07
CA PHE A 197 4.05 3.62 -18.18
C PHE A 197 2.79 4.17 -17.50
N PHE A 198 2.85 5.37 -16.93
CA PHE A 198 1.71 5.95 -16.23
C PHE A 198 0.56 6.34 -17.18
N ASN A 199 0.81 6.56 -18.46
CA ASN A 199 -0.22 6.79 -19.47
C ASN A 199 -1.14 5.57 -19.67
N LEU A 200 -0.70 4.34 -19.37
CA LEU A 200 -1.53 3.14 -19.41
C LEU A 200 -2.75 3.24 -18.48
N PHE A 201 -2.61 3.99 -17.39
CA PHE A 201 -3.67 4.15 -16.39
C PHE A 201 -4.67 5.27 -16.72
N GLY A 202 -4.28 6.26 -17.52
CA GLY A 202 -5.13 7.42 -17.82
C GLY A 202 -5.63 8.10 -16.54
N ASP A 203 -6.96 8.28 -16.43
CA ASP A 203 -7.62 8.89 -15.27
C ASP A 203 -7.87 7.89 -14.10
N ARG A 204 -7.44 6.63 -14.24
CA ARG A 204 -7.68 5.58 -13.26
C ARG A 204 -6.57 5.51 -12.21
N ILE A 205 -6.19 6.66 -11.67
CA ILE A 205 -5.12 6.82 -10.67
C ILE A 205 -5.72 7.41 -9.39
N PHE A 206 -5.83 6.58 -8.37
CA PHE A 206 -6.41 6.90 -7.07
C PHE A 206 -5.32 6.86 -5.99
N ILE A 207 -4.69 7.99 -5.74
CA ILE A 207 -3.73 8.15 -4.64
C ILE A 207 -4.36 8.93 -3.50
N SER A 208 -4.02 8.58 -2.27
CA SER A 208 -4.57 9.20 -1.06
C SER A 208 -4.33 10.72 -1.03
N GLY A 209 -3.17 11.18 -1.51
CA GLY A 209 -2.82 12.61 -1.57
C GLY A 209 -3.68 13.46 -2.53
N ARG A 210 -4.49 12.81 -3.38
CA ARG A 210 -5.47 13.49 -4.25
C ARG A 210 -6.91 13.30 -3.77
N THR A 211 -7.21 12.11 -3.22
CA THR A 211 -8.59 11.73 -2.86
C THR A 211 -8.94 12.04 -1.42
N GLY A 212 -7.96 12.25 -0.54
CA GLY A 212 -8.14 12.34 0.91
C GLY A 212 -8.45 11.00 1.58
N LEU A 213 -8.51 9.91 0.81
CA LEU A 213 -8.91 8.58 1.28
C LEU A 213 -7.71 7.63 1.30
N MET A 214 -7.50 6.95 2.42
CA MET A 214 -6.37 6.03 2.63
C MET A 214 -6.84 4.58 2.76
N LYS A 215 -6.04 3.64 2.25
CA LYS A 215 -6.15 2.23 2.64
C LYS A 215 -5.80 2.06 4.13
N PRO A 216 -6.41 1.13 4.85
CA PRO A 216 -7.44 0.17 4.46
C PRO A 216 -8.89 0.67 4.62
N ASP A 217 -9.14 1.98 4.64
CA ASP A 217 -10.49 2.52 4.78
C ASP A 217 -11.40 2.03 3.64
N ARG A 218 -12.56 1.48 4.00
CA ARG A 218 -13.59 1.05 3.05
C ARG A 218 -13.98 2.15 2.06
N ALA A 219 -14.00 3.40 2.51
CA ALA A 219 -14.34 4.55 1.66
C ALA A 219 -13.38 4.68 0.47
N SER A 220 -12.09 4.31 0.63
CA SER A 220 -11.11 4.40 -0.46
C SER A 220 -11.40 3.40 -1.60
N TYR A 221 -11.85 2.19 -1.28
CA TYR A 221 -12.23 1.16 -2.26
C TYR A 221 -13.56 1.48 -2.94
N THR A 222 -14.57 1.89 -2.16
CA THR A 222 -15.88 2.27 -2.72
C THR A 222 -15.79 3.51 -3.59
N HIS A 223 -14.89 4.45 -3.28
CA HIS A 223 -14.62 5.60 -4.13
C HIS A 223 -14.15 5.19 -5.54
N ILE A 224 -13.29 4.18 -5.65
CA ILE A 224 -12.79 3.66 -6.93
C ILE A 224 -13.95 3.09 -7.75
N THR A 225 -14.69 2.15 -7.18
CA THR A 225 -15.80 1.48 -7.90
C THR A 225 -16.89 2.46 -8.33
N ASN A 226 -17.20 3.45 -7.48
CA ASN A 226 -18.15 4.50 -7.80
C ASN A 226 -17.66 5.42 -8.92
N THR A 227 -16.38 5.82 -8.88
CA THR A 227 -15.77 6.67 -9.91
C THR A 227 -15.69 5.94 -11.26
N LEU A 228 -15.29 4.68 -11.23
CA LEU A 228 -15.22 3.84 -12.44
C LEU A 228 -16.61 3.38 -12.92
N ARG A 229 -17.64 3.47 -12.07
CA ARG A 229 -19.01 2.99 -12.32
C ARG A 229 -19.04 1.51 -12.66
N VAL A 230 -18.34 0.69 -11.89
CA VAL A 230 -18.25 -0.75 -12.07
C VAL A 230 -18.58 -1.50 -10.78
N PRO A 231 -19.16 -2.72 -10.88
CA PRO A 231 -19.30 -3.58 -9.71
C PRO A 231 -17.93 -3.96 -9.12
N ALA A 232 -17.81 -4.02 -7.82
CA ALA A 232 -16.57 -4.42 -7.15
C ALA A 232 -16.11 -5.82 -7.56
N SER A 233 -17.06 -6.74 -7.83
CA SER A 233 -16.78 -8.09 -8.30
C SER A 233 -16.12 -8.19 -9.69
N THR A 234 -16.03 -7.09 -10.43
CA THR A 234 -15.30 -7.02 -11.70
C THR A 234 -13.89 -6.44 -11.56
N CYS A 235 -13.46 -6.18 -10.33
CA CYS A 235 -12.15 -5.62 -9.99
C CYS A 235 -11.26 -6.67 -9.33
N ALA A 236 -10.01 -6.81 -9.79
CA ALA A 236 -8.96 -7.56 -9.13
C ALA A 236 -7.94 -6.57 -8.53
N PHE A 237 -7.70 -6.65 -7.22
CA PHE A 237 -6.81 -5.77 -6.46
C PHE A 237 -5.53 -6.50 -6.05
N PHE A 238 -4.39 -5.85 -6.22
CA PHE A 238 -3.06 -6.37 -5.95
C PHE A 238 -2.31 -5.45 -5.00
N ASP A 239 -1.94 -5.96 -3.82
CA ASP A 239 -1.32 -5.18 -2.74
C ASP A 239 -0.42 -6.09 -1.91
N ASP A 240 0.63 -5.55 -1.30
CA ASP A 240 1.56 -6.30 -0.44
C ASP A 240 1.10 -6.37 1.03
N ARG A 241 -0.01 -5.70 1.38
CA ARG A 241 -0.49 -5.58 2.76
C ARG A 241 -1.75 -6.43 3.01
N PRO A 242 -1.69 -7.41 3.95
CA PRO A 242 -2.83 -8.27 4.27
C PRO A 242 -4.09 -7.51 4.70
N GLU A 243 -3.93 -6.40 5.44
CA GLU A 243 -5.07 -5.57 5.86
C GLU A 243 -5.77 -4.89 4.67
N ASN A 244 -5.02 -4.50 3.63
CA ASN A 244 -5.58 -3.93 2.41
C ASN A 244 -6.34 -5.00 1.60
N ILE A 245 -5.79 -6.21 1.53
CA ILE A 245 -6.46 -7.35 0.90
C ILE A 245 -7.77 -7.69 1.60
N THR A 246 -7.74 -7.74 2.94
CA THR A 246 -8.94 -7.98 3.75
C THR A 246 -10.01 -6.92 3.51
N ALA A 247 -9.62 -5.64 3.45
CA ALA A 247 -10.53 -4.53 3.19
C ALA A 247 -11.12 -4.57 1.77
N ALA A 248 -10.31 -4.91 0.74
CA ALA A 248 -10.76 -5.08 -0.63
C ALA A 248 -11.78 -6.21 -0.76
N HIS A 249 -11.53 -7.37 -0.13
CA HIS A 249 -12.51 -8.47 -0.07
C HIS A 249 -13.81 -8.06 0.62
N ALA A 250 -13.71 -7.34 1.74
CA ALA A 250 -14.89 -6.83 2.45
C ALA A 250 -15.71 -5.83 1.61
N CYS A 251 -15.11 -5.23 0.59
CA CYS A 251 -15.78 -4.38 -0.41
C CYS A 251 -16.30 -5.15 -1.61
N GLY A 252 -16.10 -6.48 -1.68
CA GLY A 252 -16.56 -7.35 -2.77
C GLY A 252 -15.63 -7.41 -3.98
N MET A 253 -14.39 -6.92 -3.86
CA MET A 253 -13.35 -7.07 -4.89
C MET A 253 -12.70 -8.46 -4.81
N HIS A 254 -12.23 -8.96 -5.93
CA HIS A 254 -11.20 -9.99 -5.94
C HIS A 254 -9.90 -9.35 -5.48
N ALA A 255 -9.16 -9.98 -4.56
CA ALA A 255 -7.91 -9.40 -4.08
C ALA A 255 -6.83 -10.48 -3.92
N HIS A 256 -5.60 -10.13 -4.26
CA HIS A 256 -4.46 -11.03 -4.21
C HIS A 256 -3.27 -10.35 -3.51
N LEU A 257 -2.73 -11.04 -2.50
CA LEU A 257 -1.56 -10.57 -1.77
C LEU A 257 -0.29 -10.80 -2.59
N ILE A 258 0.40 -9.71 -2.93
CA ILE A 258 1.71 -9.77 -3.55
C ILE A 258 2.75 -10.04 -2.48
N THR A 259 3.31 -11.24 -2.48
CA THR A 259 4.39 -11.63 -1.57
C THR A 259 5.74 -11.59 -2.30
N PRO A 260 6.87 -11.46 -1.59
CA PRO A 260 8.17 -11.60 -2.21
C PRO A 260 8.36 -13.02 -2.77
N ALA A 261 8.74 -13.12 -4.05
CA ALA A 261 9.14 -14.39 -4.63
C ALA A 261 10.38 -14.92 -3.93
N PHE A 262 10.35 -16.20 -3.56
CA PHE A 262 11.51 -16.86 -2.97
C PHE A 262 12.47 -17.30 -4.07
N SER A 263 13.72 -16.82 -4.02
CA SER A 263 14.80 -17.26 -4.94
C SER A 263 15.94 -17.87 -4.16
N TRP A 264 16.24 -19.15 -4.41
CA TRP A 264 17.42 -19.85 -3.87
C TRP A 264 18.72 -19.19 -4.29
N LEU A 265 18.78 -18.61 -5.49
CA LEU A 265 19.97 -17.98 -6.05
C LEU A 265 20.21 -16.57 -5.51
N GLN A 266 19.15 -15.89 -5.05
CA GLN A 266 19.21 -14.53 -4.55
C GLN A 266 18.25 -14.35 -3.36
N PRO A 267 18.49 -14.99 -2.21
CA PRO A 267 17.58 -14.94 -1.07
C PRO A 267 17.42 -13.54 -0.45
N TRP A 268 18.29 -12.61 -0.82
CA TRP A 268 18.25 -11.20 -0.41
C TRP A 268 17.46 -10.29 -1.36
N LYS A 269 17.09 -10.79 -2.56
CA LYS A 269 16.35 -10.02 -3.56
C LYS A 269 14.86 -10.31 -3.40
N HIS A 270 14.18 -9.44 -2.69
CA HIS A 270 12.71 -9.50 -2.54
C HIS A 270 12.06 -8.92 -3.81
N VAL A 271 11.87 -9.76 -4.83
CA VAL A 271 11.08 -9.42 -6.02
C VAL A 271 9.64 -9.83 -5.75
N PRO A 272 8.63 -8.99 -6.06
CA PRO A 272 7.23 -9.38 -5.94
C PRO A 272 6.90 -10.59 -6.83
N ASP A 273 6.09 -11.53 -6.31
CA ASP A 273 5.67 -12.71 -7.05
C ASP A 273 4.48 -12.37 -7.97
N PHE A 274 4.78 -11.95 -9.18
CA PHE A 274 3.78 -11.68 -10.20
C PHE A 274 3.34 -12.93 -10.96
N ASP A 275 4.06 -14.06 -10.90
CA ASP A 275 3.63 -15.31 -11.51
C ASP A 275 2.40 -15.87 -10.80
N ALA A 276 2.38 -15.82 -9.46
CA ALA A 276 1.20 -16.15 -8.67
C ALA A 276 0.01 -15.21 -8.98
N ALA A 277 0.26 -13.93 -9.18
CA ALA A 277 -0.76 -12.95 -9.53
C ALA A 277 -1.33 -13.21 -10.94
N CYS A 278 -0.50 -13.58 -11.93
CA CYS A 278 -0.93 -14.01 -13.27
C CYS A 278 -1.80 -15.27 -13.22
N ALA A 279 -1.40 -16.27 -12.42
CA ALA A 279 -2.16 -17.49 -12.23
C ALA A 279 -3.53 -17.20 -11.59
N TYR A 280 -3.56 -16.33 -10.58
CA TYR A 280 -4.80 -15.87 -9.94
C TYR A 280 -5.76 -15.21 -10.93
N LEU A 281 -5.29 -14.26 -11.74
CA LEU A 281 -6.12 -13.62 -12.79
C LEU A 281 -6.64 -14.62 -13.82
N THR A 282 -5.82 -15.59 -14.18
CA THR A 282 -6.22 -16.64 -15.13
C THR A 282 -7.35 -17.49 -14.54
N ALA A 283 -7.27 -17.85 -13.27
CA ALA A 283 -8.31 -18.60 -12.56
C ALA A 283 -9.64 -17.83 -12.49
N LEU A 284 -9.59 -16.52 -12.21
CA LEU A 284 -10.79 -15.67 -12.14
C LEU A 284 -11.54 -15.55 -13.47
N ASN A 285 -10.85 -15.58 -14.59
CA ASN A 285 -11.42 -15.44 -15.93
C ASN A 285 -11.65 -16.80 -16.65
N SER A 286 -11.36 -17.92 -15.97
CA SER A 286 -11.64 -19.25 -16.53
C SER A 286 -13.15 -19.53 -16.48
N PRO A 287 -13.75 -20.06 -17.55
CA PRO A 287 -15.16 -20.44 -17.51
C PRO A 287 -15.35 -21.53 -16.45
N ILE A 288 -16.37 -21.38 -15.60
CA ILE A 288 -16.72 -22.29 -14.49
C ILE A 288 -16.96 -23.74 -14.92
N ASN A 289 -17.06 -23.99 -16.21
CA ASN A 289 -17.32 -25.32 -16.82
C ASN A 289 -16.07 -26.19 -17.02
N ALA A 290 -14.90 -25.83 -16.48
CA ALA A 290 -13.67 -26.61 -16.62
C ALA A 290 -13.31 -27.44 -15.37
N VAL A 291 -14.26 -27.71 -14.45
CA VAL A 291 -14.07 -28.69 -13.37
C VAL A 291 -14.76 -30.01 -13.83
N PRO A 292 -14.00 -31.01 -14.34
CA PRO A 292 -14.57 -32.34 -14.57
C PRO A 292 -14.77 -33.01 -13.21
N GLY A 293 -16.02 -33.29 -12.85
CA GLY A 293 -16.34 -34.37 -11.94
C GLY A 293 -16.19 -34.15 -10.48
N ILE A 294 -17.20 -33.50 -9.86
CA ILE A 294 -17.75 -33.99 -8.59
C ILE A 294 -19.25 -34.18 -8.85
N ALA A 295 -19.63 -35.39 -9.26
CA ALA A 295 -20.99 -35.85 -9.08
C ALA A 295 -21.22 -36.05 -7.58
N LEU A 296 -22.29 -35.47 -7.07
CA LEU A 296 -22.85 -35.78 -5.75
C LEU A 296 -23.40 -37.20 -5.73
#